data_8de676e09beae0dbd0d38bb077b6aeb4
#
_entry.id   8de676e09beae0dbd0d38bb077b6aeb4
#
_cell.length_a   1.000
_cell.length_b   1.000
_cell.length_c   1.000
_cell.angle_alpha   90.00
_cell.angle_beta   90.00
_cell.angle_gamma   90.00
#
_symmetry.space_group_name_H-M   'P 1'
#
loop_
_entity.id
_entity.type
_entity.pdbx_description
1 polymer ?
#
loop_
_entity_poly.entity_id
_entity_poly.type
_entity_poly.pdbx_seq_one_letter_code
_entity_poly.pdbx_strand_id
1 'polypeptide(L)'
;MFQEDILEMTTEIQQFKNEFESKYNKNINILVSDQSDVTVNVRQWEDELEAMKEAHQIKTIEILERLVLGTMRQLYPEFKGRRSLGKDCRRREFVIFKQIFCYMCNKIGFTLQYTGAHINKHHASVIHSIKQTEGLLEIGDPQVCEAYNKLKENIKNYVRTIPEDIKRQTYTEPITSLVWD
;
A
#
# COMPACT_ATOMS: atom_id res chain seq x y z
N MET A 1 14.66 -3.79 40.05
CA MET A 1 14.91 -2.75 39.05
C MET A 1 14.62 -3.27 37.63
N PHE A 2 15.35 -4.23 37.08
CA PHE A 2 15.10 -4.71 35.72
C PHE A 2 13.76 -5.44 35.47
N GLN A 3 13.16 -6.07 36.43
CA GLN A 3 11.87 -6.79 36.25
C GLN A 3 10.67 -5.85 36.27
N GLU A 4 10.72 -4.77 37.03
CA GLU A 4 9.67 -3.75 37.08
C GLU A 4 9.62 -2.94 35.78
N ASP A 5 10.78 -2.56 35.23
CA ASP A 5 10.88 -1.85 33.97
C ASP A 5 10.35 -2.67 32.77
N ILE A 6 10.59 -3.99 32.76
CA ILE A 6 10.07 -4.90 31.74
C ILE A 6 8.55 -5.05 31.85
N LEU A 7 8.00 -5.09 33.06
CA LEU A 7 6.56 -5.22 33.29
C LEU A 7 5.82 -3.96 32.86
N GLU A 8 6.38 -2.78 33.16
CA GLU A 8 5.84 -1.49 32.78
C GLU A 8 5.83 -1.34 31.25
N MET A 9 6.95 -1.61 30.60
CA MET A 9 7.08 -1.59 29.12
C MET A 9 6.12 -2.58 28.43
N THR A 10 5.94 -3.78 29.00
CA THR A 10 5.00 -4.77 28.46
C THR A 10 3.56 -4.27 28.57
N THR A 11 3.23 -3.56 29.64
CA THR A 11 1.91 -3.00 29.87
C THR A 11 1.62 -1.87 28.88
N GLU A 12 2.56 -0.98 28.65
CA GLU A 12 2.45 0.11 27.67
C GLU A 12 2.28 -0.43 26.23
N ILE A 13 3.07 -1.44 25.85
CA ILE A 13 2.95 -2.08 24.54
C ILE A 13 1.57 -2.72 24.36
N GLN A 14 1.05 -3.39 25.39
CA GLN A 14 -0.27 -4.01 25.33
C GLN A 14 -1.39 -2.95 25.26
N GLN A 15 -1.25 -1.83 25.97
CA GLN A 15 -2.19 -0.72 25.90
C GLN A 15 -2.19 -0.08 24.51
N PHE A 16 -1.01 0.19 23.94
CA PHE A 16 -0.85 0.69 22.57
C PHE A 16 -1.49 -0.26 21.54
N LYS A 17 -1.23 -1.58 21.69
CA LYS A 17 -1.83 -2.59 20.84
C LYS A 17 -3.35 -2.52 20.88
N ASN A 18 -3.96 -2.48 22.06
CA ASN A 18 -5.40 -2.45 22.24
C ASN A 18 -6.02 -1.17 21.67
N GLU A 19 -5.38 -0.02 21.88
CA GLU A 19 -5.81 1.26 21.30
C GLU A 19 -5.77 1.25 19.78
N PHE A 20 -4.69 0.71 19.20
CA PHE A 20 -4.53 0.62 17.76
C PHE A 20 -5.56 -0.34 17.14
N GLU A 21 -5.74 -1.53 17.72
CA GLU A 21 -6.71 -2.53 17.25
C GLU A 21 -8.15 -1.98 17.32
N SER A 22 -8.48 -1.26 18.40
CA SER A 22 -9.79 -0.61 18.56
C SER A 22 -10.01 0.50 17.54
N LYS A 23 -8.99 1.32 17.28
CA LYS A 23 -9.10 2.49 16.40
C LYS A 23 -9.13 2.12 14.91
N TYR A 24 -8.42 1.06 14.52
CA TYR A 24 -8.24 0.70 13.12
C TYR A 24 -8.88 -0.63 12.73
N ASN A 25 -9.48 -1.35 13.70
CA ASN A 25 -10.10 -2.67 13.54
C ASN A 25 -9.16 -3.67 12.85
N LYS A 26 -7.88 -3.66 13.22
CA LYS A 26 -6.83 -4.53 12.68
C LYS A 26 -6.00 -5.12 13.81
N ASN A 27 -5.77 -6.43 13.74
CA ASN A 27 -4.84 -7.10 14.65
C ASN A 27 -3.40 -6.78 14.27
N ILE A 28 -2.60 -6.39 15.25
CA ILE A 28 -1.15 -6.16 15.09
C ILE A 28 -0.37 -7.11 15.98
N ASN A 29 0.71 -7.67 15.44
CA ASN A 29 1.69 -8.41 16.21
C ASN A 29 2.89 -7.51 16.45
N ILE A 30 3.16 -7.21 17.73
CA ILE A 30 4.33 -6.44 18.12
C ILE A 30 5.38 -7.46 18.58
N LEU A 31 6.46 -7.60 17.79
CA LEU A 31 7.63 -8.40 18.16
C LEU A 31 8.69 -7.45 18.73
N VAL A 32 8.91 -7.55 20.03
CA VAL A 32 9.99 -6.82 20.71
C VAL A 32 11.17 -7.77 20.80
N SER A 33 12.17 -7.61 19.92
CA SER A 33 13.40 -8.40 19.94
C SER A 33 14.54 -7.65 20.62
N ASP A 34 14.58 -6.30 20.49
CA ASP A 34 15.58 -5.40 21.07
C ASP A 34 15.06 -3.96 21.09
N GLN A 35 15.59 -3.09 21.96
CA GLN A 35 15.18 -1.68 22.06
C GLN A 35 15.39 -0.90 20.75
N SER A 36 16.40 -1.24 19.97
CA SER A 36 16.66 -0.64 18.66
C SER A 36 15.60 -1.02 17.63
N ASP A 37 15.09 -2.26 17.65
CA ASP A 37 14.12 -2.75 16.69
C ASP A 37 12.71 -2.17 16.93
N VAL A 38 12.34 -1.92 18.17
CA VAL A 38 11.05 -1.29 18.51
C VAL A 38 10.95 0.11 17.91
N THR A 39 12.03 0.89 17.97
CA THR A 39 12.04 2.26 17.43
C THR A 39 11.97 2.28 15.90
N VAL A 40 12.59 1.33 15.22
CA VAL A 40 12.56 1.18 13.77
C VAL A 40 11.16 0.76 13.31
N ASN A 41 10.55 -0.20 13.99
CA ASN A 41 9.21 -0.69 13.64
C ASN A 41 8.14 0.41 13.79
N VAL A 42 8.14 1.19 14.86
CA VAL A 42 7.17 2.29 15.04
C VAL A 42 7.29 3.33 13.92
N ARG A 43 8.50 3.76 13.57
CA ARG A 43 8.72 4.71 12.46
C ARG A 43 8.26 4.14 11.11
N GLN A 44 8.54 2.87 10.85
CA GLN A 44 8.09 2.21 9.62
C GLN A 44 6.56 2.18 9.53
N TRP A 45 5.86 1.95 10.64
CA TRP A 45 4.40 1.97 10.71
C TRP A 45 3.81 3.38 10.52
N GLU A 46 4.43 4.39 11.09
CA GLU A 46 4.03 5.79 10.91
C GLU A 46 4.18 6.22 9.44
N ASP A 47 5.29 5.89 8.81
CA ASP A 47 5.54 6.16 7.40
C ASP A 47 4.56 5.41 6.49
N GLU A 48 4.22 4.17 6.81
CA GLU A 48 3.21 3.40 6.07
C GLU A 48 1.81 3.96 6.24
N LEU A 49 1.43 4.37 7.45
CA LEU A 49 0.13 4.98 7.73
C LEU A 49 -0.02 6.32 7.00
N GLU A 50 1.03 7.15 6.98
CA GLU A 50 1.02 8.41 6.26
C GLU A 50 0.95 8.17 4.74
N ALA A 51 1.71 7.21 4.20
CA ALA A 51 1.64 6.82 2.80
C ALA A 51 0.25 6.28 2.41
N MET A 52 -0.43 5.56 3.31
CA MET A 52 -1.80 5.11 3.08
C MET A 52 -2.80 6.26 3.08
N LYS A 53 -2.67 7.23 4.00
CA LYS A 53 -3.51 8.44 4.01
C LYS A 53 -3.36 9.23 2.71
N GLU A 54 -2.14 9.37 2.21
CA GLU A 54 -1.87 10.00 0.92
C GLU A 54 -2.45 9.19 -0.25
N ALA A 55 -2.33 7.86 -0.22
CA ALA A 55 -2.88 6.99 -1.25
C ALA A 55 -4.41 7.07 -1.37
N HIS A 56 -5.13 7.26 -0.25
CA HIS A 56 -6.59 7.44 -0.27
C HIS A 56 -7.06 8.71 -1.01
N GLN A 57 -6.17 9.64 -1.30
CA GLN A 57 -6.48 10.80 -2.14
C GLN A 57 -6.49 10.49 -3.64
N ILE A 58 -6.11 9.28 -4.03
CA ILE A 58 -6.21 8.80 -5.41
C ILE A 58 -7.65 8.39 -5.68
N LYS A 59 -8.37 9.25 -6.40
CA LYS A 59 -9.81 9.08 -6.66
C LYS A 59 -10.13 8.04 -7.73
N THR A 60 -9.22 7.78 -8.65
CA THR A 60 -9.49 6.90 -9.80
C THR A 60 -8.36 5.89 -10.00
N ILE A 61 -8.76 4.70 -10.42
CA ILE A 61 -7.83 3.61 -10.71
C ILE A 61 -6.86 3.94 -11.85
N GLU A 62 -7.28 4.80 -12.79
CA GLU A 62 -6.47 5.28 -13.91
C GLU A 62 -5.32 6.17 -13.45
N ILE A 63 -5.54 6.99 -12.41
CA ILE A 63 -4.49 7.79 -11.81
C ILE A 63 -3.44 6.88 -11.18
N LEU A 64 -3.87 5.86 -10.42
CA LEU A 64 -2.96 4.89 -9.83
C LEU A 64 -2.18 4.12 -10.91
N GLU A 65 -2.84 3.64 -11.96
CA GLU A 65 -2.15 2.98 -13.09
C GLU A 65 -1.09 3.88 -13.72
N ARG A 66 -1.41 5.15 -13.91
CA ARG A 66 -0.49 6.16 -14.48
C ARG A 66 0.74 6.36 -13.59
N LEU A 67 0.56 6.43 -12.27
CA LEU A 67 1.65 6.53 -11.29
C LEU A 67 2.53 5.28 -11.30
N VAL A 68 1.93 4.10 -11.30
CA VAL A 68 2.64 2.82 -11.39
C VAL A 68 3.44 2.71 -12.68
N LEU A 69 2.83 3.01 -13.83
CA LEU A 69 3.52 3.01 -15.13
C LEU A 69 4.63 4.07 -15.18
N GLY A 70 4.41 5.23 -14.57
CA GLY A 70 5.41 6.29 -14.43
C GLY A 70 6.62 5.82 -13.64
N THR A 71 6.38 5.19 -12.49
CA THR A 71 7.42 4.62 -11.62
C THR A 71 8.20 3.51 -12.35
N MET A 72 7.49 2.62 -13.03
CA MET A 72 8.11 1.55 -13.81
C MET A 72 9.06 2.11 -14.88
N ARG A 73 8.66 3.18 -15.58
CA ARG A 73 9.50 3.80 -16.62
C ARG A 73 10.72 4.53 -16.06
N GLN A 74 10.63 5.01 -14.82
CA GLN A 74 11.76 5.62 -14.12
C GLN A 74 12.83 4.60 -13.76
N LEU A 75 12.41 3.44 -13.24
CA LEU A 75 13.32 2.36 -12.84
C LEU A 75 13.78 1.51 -14.03
N TYR A 76 12.91 1.32 -15.02
CA TYR A 76 13.12 0.46 -16.19
C TYR A 76 12.77 1.18 -17.49
N PRO A 77 13.70 1.98 -18.06
CA PRO A 77 13.45 2.82 -19.24
C PRO A 77 12.99 2.06 -20.49
N GLU A 78 13.27 0.76 -20.59
CA GLU A 78 12.84 -0.11 -21.70
C GLU A 78 11.32 -0.26 -21.78
N PHE A 79 10.58 0.08 -20.73
CA PHE A 79 9.11 0.06 -20.72
C PHE A 79 8.48 1.39 -21.15
N LYS A 80 9.25 2.36 -21.68
CA LYS A 80 8.71 3.68 -22.11
C LYS A 80 7.51 3.59 -23.05
N GLY A 81 7.44 2.58 -23.89
CA GLY A 81 6.33 2.36 -24.81
C GLY A 81 5.07 1.75 -24.19
N ARG A 82 5.12 1.28 -22.94
CA ARG A 82 3.96 0.67 -22.28
C ARG A 82 2.98 1.74 -21.82
N ARG A 83 1.70 1.56 -22.21
CA ARG A 83 0.61 2.52 -21.89
C ARG A 83 -0.44 1.95 -20.93
N SER A 84 -0.43 0.62 -20.68
CA SER A 84 -1.39 -0.04 -19.79
C SER A 84 -0.79 -1.30 -19.16
N LEU A 85 -1.23 -1.60 -17.94
CA LEU A 85 -0.95 -2.84 -17.22
C LEU A 85 -1.83 -4.00 -17.69
N GLY A 86 -2.93 -3.72 -18.40
CA GLY A 86 -3.85 -4.74 -18.93
C GLY A 86 -3.26 -5.64 -20.00
N LYS A 87 -2.24 -5.18 -20.74
CA LYS A 87 -1.55 -6.00 -21.74
C LYS A 87 -0.58 -6.95 -21.08
N ASP A 88 -0.62 -8.23 -21.48
CA ASP A 88 0.28 -9.22 -20.91
C ASP A 88 1.75 -8.98 -21.28
N CYS A 89 2.61 -9.16 -20.29
CA CYS A 89 4.05 -9.17 -20.41
C CYS A 89 4.60 -10.16 -19.38
N ARG A 90 5.51 -11.05 -19.82
CA ARG A 90 6.08 -12.09 -18.94
C ARG A 90 7.38 -11.66 -18.26
N ARG A 91 7.86 -10.46 -18.54
CA ARG A 91 9.08 -9.94 -17.88
C ARG A 91 8.80 -9.73 -16.39
N ARG A 92 9.74 -10.18 -15.56
CA ARG A 92 9.60 -10.17 -14.10
C ARG A 92 9.29 -8.77 -13.56
N GLU A 93 9.99 -7.76 -14.04
CA GLU A 93 9.83 -6.36 -13.62
C GLU A 93 8.39 -5.89 -13.87
N PHE A 94 7.84 -6.18 -15.05
CA PHE A 94 6.47 -5.82 -15.38
C PHE A 94 5.45 -6.56 -14.50
N VAL A 95 5.69 -7.84 -14.21
CA VAL A 95 4.83 -8.65 -13.33
C VAL A 95 4.82 -8.06 -11.91
N ILE A 96 5.98 -7.67 -11.38
CA ILE A 96 6.12 -7.01 -10.07
C ILE A 96 5.26 -5.75 -10.02
N PHE A 97 5.37 -4.85 -11.00
CA PHE A 97 4.56 -3.63 -11.03
C PHE A 97 3.06 -3.89 -11.14
N LYS A 98 2.66 -4.92 -11.89
CA LYS A 98 1.26 -5.35 -11.96
C LYS A 98 0.76 -5.90 -10.62
N GLN A 99 1.59 -6.64 -9.90
CA GLN A 99 1.27 -7.15 -8.56
C GLN A 99 1.19 -6.02 -7.54
N ILE A 100 2.14 -5.08 -7.52
CA ILE A 100 2.12 -3.89 -6.67
C ILE A 100 0.87 -3.02 -6.97
N PHE A 101 0.48 -2.89 -8.24
CA PHE A 101 -0.76 -2.19 -8.60
C PHE A 101 -1.98 -2.83 -7.95
N CYS A 102 -2.13 -4.17 -8.04
CA CYS A 102 -3.23 -4.89 -7.39
C CYS A 102 -3.23 -4.68 -5.87
N TYR A 103 -2.05 -4.76 -5.25
CA TYR A 103 -1.88 -4.52 -3.82
C TYR A 103 -2.29 -3.10 -3.43
N MET A 104 -1.85 -2.08 -4.15
CA MET A 104 -2.21 -0.69 -3.90
C MET A 104 -3.70 -0.42 -4.13
N CYS A 105 -4.32 -0.99 -5.17
CA CYS A 105 -5.76 -0.93 -5.39
C CYS A 105 -6.53 -1.42 -4.16
N ASN A 106 -6.13 -2.56 -3.60
CA ASN A 106 -6.74 -3.13 -2.40
C ASN A 106 -6.56 -2.22 -1.17
N LYS A 107 -5.37 -1.65 -0.98
CA LYS A 107 -5.08 -0.73 0.15
C LYS A 107 -5.87 0.58 0.06
N ILE A 108 -6.12 1.08 -1.15
CA ILE A 108 -6.92 2.29 -1.41
C ILE A 108 -8.42 2.03 -1.24
N GLY A 109 -8.85 0.76 -1.37
CA GLY A 109 -10.26 0.35 -1.20
C GLY A 109 -11.00 0.05 -2.50
N PHE A 110 -10.31 -0.05 -3.64
CA PHE A 110 -10.94 -0.53 -4.87
C PHE A 110 -11.33 -2.01 -4.75
N THR A 111 -12.49 -2.39 -5.29
CA THR A 111 -12.95 -3.78 -5.24
C THR A 111 -12.06 -4.67 -6.13
N LEU A 112 -11.95 -5.95 -5.74
CA LEU A 112 -11.16 -6.94 -6.49
C LEU A 112 -11.67 -7.14 -7.91
N GLN A 113 -12.98 -7.07 -8.11
CA GLN A 113 -13.64 -7.20 -9.41
C GLN A 113 -13.30 -6.00 -10.31
N TYR A 114 -13.41 -4.77 -9.77
CA TYR A 114 -13.09 -3.56 -10.50
C TYR A 114 -11.61 -3.52 -10.89
N THR A 115 -10.73 -3.85 -9.94
CA THR A 115 -9.28 -3.96 -10.21
C THR A 115 -8.98 -5.01 -11.28
N GLY A 116 -9.61 -6.19 -11.18
CA GLY A 116 -9.45 -7.27 -12.16
C GLY A 116 -9.91 -6.87 -13.56
N ALA A 117 -11.10 -6.27 -13.68
CA ALA A 117 -11.64 -5.77 -14.94
C ALA A 117 -10.69 -4.75 -15.59
N HIS A 118 -10.14 -3.81 -14.81
CA HIS A 118 -9.22 -2.78 -15.30
C HIS A 118 -7.95 -3.36 -15.94
N ILE A 119 -7.39 -4.43 -15.37
CA ILE A 119 -6.17 -5.08 -15.89
C ILE A 119 -6.42 -6.33 -16.73
N ASN A 120 -7.67 -6.59 -17.13
CA ASN A 120 -8.10 -7.78 -17.87
C ASN A 120 -7.71 -9.10 -17.18
N LYS A 121 -7.97 -9.18 -15.87
CA LYS A 121 -7.72 -10.38 -15.05
C LYS A 121 -8.93 -10.72 -14.19
N HIS A 122 -9.10 -12.00 -13.90
CA HIS A 122 -10.11 -12.45 -12.96
C HIS A 122 -9.75 -12.03 -11.53
N HIS A 123 -10.73 -11.76 -10.68
CA HIS A 123 -10.51 -11.33 -9.29
C HIS A 123 -9.63 -12.28 -8.47
N ALA A 124 -9.69 -13.60 -8.75
CA ALA A 124 -8.81 -14.57 -8.11
C ALA A 124 -7.31 -14.31 -8.40
N SER A 125 -6.98 -13.84 -9.62
CA SER A 125 -5.62 -13.43 -9.97
C SER A 125 -5.20 -12.16 -9.22
N VAL A 126 -6.15 -11.26 -8.94
CA VAL A 126 -5.89 -10.06 -8.13
C VAL A 126 -5.56 -10.45 -6.70
N ILE A 127 -6.35 -11.36 -6.08
CA ILE A 127 -6.07 -11.89 -4.74
C ILE A 127 -4.69 -12.53 -4.67
N HIS A 128 -4.35 -13.35 -5.67
CA HIS A 128 -3.01 -13.96 -5.73
C HIS A 128 -1.92 -12.90 -5.80
N SER A 129 -2.08 -11.88 -6.64
CA SER A 129 -1.13 -10.77 -6.77
C SER A 129 -0.94 -10.00 -5.46
N ILE A 130 -2.02 -9.76 -4.71
CA ILE A 130 -1.97 -9.09 -3.41
C ILE A 130 -1.15 -9.91 -2.42
N LYS A 131 -1.48 -11.19 -2.23
CA LYS A 131 -0.76 -12.10 -1.32
C LYS A 131 0.71 -12.26 -1.70
N GLN A 132 1.00 -12.34 -3.00
CA GLN A 132 2.38 -12.42 -3.50
C GLN A 132 3.16 -11.15 -3.12
N THR A 133 2.57 -9.96 -3.32
CA THR A 133 3.23 -8.69 -2.97
C THR A 133 3.44 -8.57 -1.47
N GLU A 134 2.45 -8.93 -0.65
CA GLU A 134 2.56 -8.94 0.81
C GLU A 134 3.73 -9.83 1.26
N GLY A 135 3.78 -11.09 0.82
CA GLY A 135 4.86 -11.99 1.18
C GLY A 135 6.25 -11.52 0.71
N LEU A 136 6.34 -10.91 -0.50
CA LEU A 136 7.61 -10.39 -1.00
C LEU A 136 8.08 -9.14 -0.23
N LEU A 137 7.16 -8.29 0.22
CA LEU A 137 7.48 -7.16 1.10
C LEU A 137 7.91 -7.62 2.49
N GLU A 138 7.24 -8.63 3.07
CA GLU A 138 7.59 -9.21 4.37
C GLU A 138 9.00 -9.80 4.40
N ILE A 139 9.41 -10.52 3.34
CA ILE A 139 10.77 -11.08 3.24
C ILE A 139 11.82 -10.07 2.77
N GLY A 140 11.41 -8.83 2.44
CA GLY A 140 12.32 -7.78 1.99
C GLY A 140 12.92 -8.00 0.59
N ASP A 141 12.15 -8.56 -0.39
CA ASP A 141 12.66 -8.73 -1.76
C ASP A 141 13.13 -7.39 -2.32
N PRO A 142 14.42 -7.26 -2.71
CA PRO A 142 15.00 -5.96 -3.07
C PRO A 142 14.28 -5.27 -4.22
N GLN A 143 13.86 -6.01 -5.25
CA GLN A 143 13.19 -5.43 -6.42
C GLN A 143 11.78 -4.93 -6.08
N VAL A 144 11.05 -5.70 -5.26
CA VAL A 144 9.69 -5.31 -4.83
C VAL A 144 9.74 -4.13 -3.88
N CYS A 145 10.67 -4.14 -2.91
CA CYS A 145 10.86 -3.04 -1.97
C CYS A 145 11.27 -1.74 -2.68
N GLU A 146 12.21 -1.80 -3.64
CA GLU A 146 12.62 -0.64 -4.43
C GLU A 146 11.44 -0.06 -5.24
N ALA A 147 10.72 -0.92 -5.96
CA ALA A 147 9.58 -0.52 -6.77
C ALA A 147 8.46 0.08 -5.92
N TYR A 148 8.15 -0.53 -4.78
CA TYR A 148 7.12 -0.08 -3.85
C TYR A 148 7.48 1.25 -3.18
N ASN A 149 8.71 1.41 -2.69
CA ASN A 149 9.17 2.65 -2.06
C ASN A 149 9.21 3.80 -3.06
N LYS A 150 9.67 3.54 -4.30
CA LYS A 150 9.65 4.56 -5.35
C LYS A 150 8.23 4.96 -5.75
N LEU A 151 7.30 4.02 -5.77
CA LEU A 151 5.88 4.31 -6.00
C LEU A 151 5.28 5.16 -4.88
N LYS A 152 5.56 4.86 -3.60
CA LYS A 152 5.13 5.68 -2.46
C LYS A 152 5.62 7.12 -2.59
N GLU A 153 6.89 7.32 -2.94
CA GLU A 153 7.45 8.65 -3.19
C GLU A 153 6.70 9.39 -4.30
N ASN A 154 6.42 8.71 -5.42
CA ASN A 154 5.70 9.31 -6.54
C ASN A 154 4.24 9.64 -6.19
N ILE A 155 3.58 8.82 -5.39
CA ILE A 155 2.23 9.08 -4.86
C ILE A 155 2.27 10.33 -3.97
N LYS A 156 3.21 10.41 -3.03
CA LYS A 156 3.39 11.56 -2.15
C LYS A 156 3.60 12.86 -2.94
N ASN A 157 4.44 12.82 -3.96
CA ASN A 157 4.68 13.96 -4.84
C ASN A 157 3.40 14.35 -5.62
N TYR A 158 2.66 13.36 -6.14
CA TYR A 158 1.39 13.61 -6.84
C TYR A 158 0.37 14.27 -5.91
N VAL A 159 0.19 13.74 -4.70
CA VAL A 159 -0.77 14.28 -3.71
C VAL A 159 -0.43 15.74 -3.34
N ARG A 160 0.85 16.10 -3.27
CA ARG A 160 1.28 17.50 -3.05
C ARG A 160 0.88 18.44 -4.18
N THR A 161 0.69 17.94 -5.39
CA THR A 161 0.23 18.75 -6.53
C THR A 161 -1.28 18.96 -6.55
N ILE A 162 -2.05 18.22 -5.74
CA ILE A 162 -3.50 18.38 -5.66
C ILE A 162 -3.82 19.64 -4.83
N PRO A 163 -4.61 20.58 -5.36
CA PRO A 163 -5.04 21.75 -4.61
C PRO A 163 -5.79 21.40 -3.32
N GLU A 164 -5.60 22.18 -2.27
CA GLU A 164 -6.17 21.91 -0.93
C GLU A 164 -7.71 21.92 -0.90
N ASP A 165 -8.35 22.70 -1.73
CA ASP A 165 -9.80 22.75 -1.90
C ASP A 165 -10.35 21.40 -2.45
N ILE A 166 -9.61 20.77 -3.35
CA ILE A 166 -9.97 19.45 -3.89
C ILE A 166 -9.72 18.35 -2.84
N LYS A 167 -8.67 18.45 -2.03
CA LYS A 167 -8.38 17.51 -0.94
C LYS A 167 -9.52 17.47 0.10
N ARG A 168 -10.11 18.62 0.43
CA ARG A 168 -11.20 18.73 1.41
C ARG A 168 -12.50 18.09 0.97
N GLN A 169 -12.77 18.03 -0.35
CA GLN A 169 -14.01 17.42 -0.89
C GLN A 169 -14.01 15.88 -0.84
N THR A 170 -12.91 15.24 -0.44
CA THR A 170 -12.76 13.78 -0.50
C THR A 170 -13.19 13.02 0.75
N TYR A 171 -13.57 13.68 1.84
CA TYR A 171 -13.90 13.02 3.11
C TYR A 171 -15.38 12.65 3.28
N THR A 172 -16.25 12.83 2.30
CA THR A 172 -17.70 12.79 2.53
C THR A 172 -18.46 11.63 1.93
N GLU A 173 -17.87 10.65 1.23
CA GLU A 173 -18.64 9.41 0.97
C GLU A 173 -17.75 8.17 0.77
N PRO A 174 -17.97 7.08 1.53
CA PRO A 174 -17.46 5.77 1.13
C PRO A 174 -18.19 5.36 -0.17
N ILE A 175 -17.43 4.83 -1.14
CA ILE A 175 -17.98 4.27 -2.39
C ILE A 175 -18.76 2.98 -2.06
N THR A 176 -19.93 3.12 -1.45
CA THR A 176 -20.81 2.02 -1.08
C THR A 176 -22.07 1.91 -1.96
N SER A 177 -22.21 2.73 -2.99
CA SER A 177 -23.40 2.71 -3.83
C SER A 177 -23.13 2.47 -5.31
N LEU A 178 -22.68 1.27 -5.66
CA LEU A 178 -22.97 0.66 -6.95
C LEU A 178 -23.55 -0.73 -6.68
N VAL A 179 -24.79 -0.73 -6.25
CA VAL A 179 -25.66 -1.89 -6.34
C VAL A 179 -26.03 -2.01 -7.83
N TRP A 180 -25.64 -3.11 -8.44
CA TRP A 180 -26.10 -3.51 -9.77
C TRP A 180 -27.40 -4.28 -9.58
N ASP A 181 -28.52 -3.73 -10.06
CA ASP A 181 -29.72 -4.48 -10.37
C ASP A 181 -29.47 -5.40 -11.58
#